data_d2578e5bda094f746ecf2d857128b340
#
_entry.id   d2578e5bda094f746ecf2d857128b340
#
_cell.length_a   1.000
_cell.length_b   1.000
_cell.length_c   1.000
_cell.angle_alpha   90.00
_cell.angle_beta   90.00
_cell.angle_gamma   90.00
#
_symmetry.space_group_name_H-M   'P 1'
#
loop_
_entity.id
_entity.type
_entity.pdbx_description
1 polymer ?
#
loop_
_entity_poly.entity_id
_entity_poly.type
_entity_poly.pdbx_seq_one_letter_code
_entity_poly.pdbx_strand_id
1 'polypeptide(L)'
;MYLDRYSEEITRKLAKLKKKDSKQYKIVRRKMDWILANPEHRYKDLHYDMKGINRVHIGHFVLTFTIDFVNKIISFEDYDHHDKIYK
;
A
#
# COMPACT_ATOMS: atom_id res chain seq x y z
N MET A 1 -8.07 5.55 15.89
CA MET A 1 -7.37 5.93 14.66
C MET A 1 -6.15 5.03 14.46
N TYR A 2 -5.94 4.57 13.25
CA TYR A 2 -4.77 3.73 12.93
C TYR A 2 -3.57 4.60 12.58
N LEU A 3 -2.39 4.13 13.03
CA LEU A 3 -1.13 4.77 12.68
C LEU A 3 -0.60 4.18 11.38
N ASP A 4 0.10 4.98 10.62
CA ASP A 4 0.73 4.55 9.37
C ASP A 4 2.21 4.28 9.59
N ARG A 5 2.71 3.27 8.89
CA ARG A 5 4.12 2.92 8.90
C ARG A 5 4.54 2.61 7.48
N TYR A 6 5.77 2.91 7.13
CA TYR A 6 6.28 2.77 5.76
C TYR A 6 7.59 2.01 5.76
N SER A 7 7.71 1.03 4.86
CA SER A 7 8.98 0.34 4.65
C SER A 7 9.99 1.30 4.00
N GLU A 8 11.26 0.96 4.06
CA GLU A 8 12.30 1.73 3.35
C GLU A 8 12.03 1.71 1.85
N GLU A 9 11.61 0.56 1.34
CA GLU A 9 11.32 0.38 -0.08
C GLU A 9 10.24 1.33 -0.57
N ILE A 10 9.09 1.38 0.13
CA ILE A 10 8.00 2.23 -0.30
C ILE A 10 8.31 3.71 -0.09
N THR A 11 9.05 4.04 0.97
CA THR A 11 9.46 5.42 1.23
C THR A 11 10.29 5.96 0.07
N ARG A 12 11.25 5.16 -0.40
CA ARG A 12 12.09 5.51 -1.53
C ARG A 12 11.28 5.67 -2.81
N LYS A 13 10.38 4.71 -3.08
CA LYS A 13 9.55 4.74 -4.28
C LYS A 13 8.59 5.92 -4.30
N LEU A 14 7.98 6.24 -3.16
CA LEU A 14 7.04 7.37 -3.08
C LEU A 14 7.76 8.70 -3.24
N ALA A 15 8.96 8.85 -2.67
CA ALA A 15 9.75 10.07 -2.84
C ALA A 15 10.08 10.30 -4.32
N LYS A 16 10.46 9.23 -5.02
CA LYS A 16 10.76 9.27 -6.45
C LYS A 16 9.52 9.60 -7.27
N LEU A 17 8.40 8.97 -6.94
CA LEU A 17 7.14 9.20 -7.63
C LEU A 17 6.67 10.64 -7.48
N LYS A 18 6.80 11.20 -6.27
CA LYS A 18 6.39 12.57 -5.99
C LYS A 18 7.11 13.57 -6.90
N LYS A 19 8.40 13.34 -7.17
CA LYS A 19 9.19 14.19 -8.05
C LYS A 19 8.86 13.97 -9.52
N LYS A 20 8.66 12.72 -9.91
CA LYS A 20 8.50 12.33 -11.30
C LYS A 20 7.08 12.53 -11.81
N ASP A 21 6.09 12.24 -10.97
CA ASP A 21 4.68 12.28 -11.34
C ASP A 21 3.84 12.64 -10.11
N SER A 22 3.76 13.92 -9.82
CA SER A 22 3.06 14.40 -8.62
C SER A 22 1.57 14.08 -8.66
N LYS A 23 0.98 14.00 -9.86
CA LYS A 23 -0.44 13.67 -10.02
C LYS A 23 -0.71 12.23 -9.58
N GLN A 24 0.11 11.30 -10.04
CA GLN A 24 0.01 9.89 -9.65
C GLN A 24 0.30 9.73 -8.16
N TYR A 25 1.28 10.46 -7.64
CA TYR A 25 1.60 10.44 -6.21
C TYR A 25 0.37 10.80 -5.36
N LYS A 26 -0.38 11.83 -5.76
CA LYS A 26 -1.60 12.24 -5.04
C LYS A 26 -2.67 11.15 -5.07
N ILE A 27 -2.79 10.44 -6.17
CA ILE A 27 -3.73 9.32 -6.29
C ILE A 27 -3.36 8.21 -5.30
N VAL A 28 -2.08 7.87 -5.23
CA VAL A 28 -1.58 6.85 -4.30
C VAL A 28 -1.81 7.29 -2.85
N ARG A 29 -1.50 8.54 -2.52
CA ARG A 29 -1.71 9.06 -1.16
C ARG A 29 -3.18 9.02 -0.76
N ARG A 30 -4.08 9.36 -1.66
CA ARG A 30 -5.52 9.27 -1.38
C ARG A 30 -5.95 7.84 -1.07
N LYS A 31 -5.42 6.86 -1.82
CA LYS A 31 -5.72 5.46 -1.56
C LYS A 31 -5.20 5.03 -0.20
N MET A 32 -3.99 5.45 0.16
CA MET A 32 -3.41 5.16 1.46
C MET A 32 -4.25 5.76 2.60
N ASP A 33 -4.68 7.01 2.44
CA ASP A 33 -5.53 7.68 3.43
C ASP A 33 -6.87 6.95 3.57
N TRP A 34 -7.43 6.49 2.47
CA TRP A 34 -8.68 5.72 2.50
C TRP A 34 -8.49 4.40 3.28
N ILE A 35 -7.37 3.71 3.05
CA ILE A 35 -7.07 2.47 3.76
C ILE A 35 -6.94 2.73 5.26
N LEU A 36 -6.25 3.80 5.64
CA LEU A 36 -6.09 4.17 7.06
C LEU A 36 -7.43 4.46 7.72
N ALA A 37 -8.37 5.03 6.97
CA ALA A 37 -9.71 5.34 7.47
C ALA A 37 -10.64 4.11 7.45
N ASN A 38 -10.29 3.06 6.71
CA ASN A 38 -11.12 1.87 6.53
C ASN A 38 -10.34 0.58 6.79
N PRO A 39 -9.77 0.40 7.99
CA PRO A 39 -8.94 -0.78 8.27
C PRO A 39 -9.72 -2.08 8.28
N GLU A 40 -11.03 -2.03 8.50
CA GLU A 40 -11.87 -3.22 8.57
C GLU A 40 -12.48 -3.62 7.22
N HIS A 41 -12.18 -2.84 6.17
CA HIS A 41 -12.60 -3.24 4.82
C HIS A 41 -11.95 -4.58 4.47
N ARG A 42 -12.66 -5.41 3.74
CA ARG A 42 -12.16 -6.74 3.37
C ARG A 42 -11.21 -6.62 2.18
N TYR A 43 -9.94 -6.50 2.47
CA TYR A 43 -8.90 -6.44 1.45
C TYR A 43 -8.51 -7.85 1.00
N LYS A 44 -8.06 -7.97 -0.25
CA LYS A 44 -7.58 -9.25 -0.78
C LYS A 44 -6.13 -9.46 -0.41
N ASP A 45 -5.76 -10.72 -0.18
CA ASP A 45 -4.37 -11.10 0.04
C ASP A 45 -3.56 -10.94 -1.24
N LEU A 46 -2.26 -10.68 -1.11
CA LEU A 46 -1.37 -10.50 -2.25
C LEU A 46 -1.32 -11.77 -3.11
N HIS A 47 -1.08 -12.92 -2.46
CA HIS A 47 -1.09 -14.23 -3.08
C HIS A 47 -1.85 -15.19 -2.21
N TYR A 48 -2.28 -16.29 -2.79
CA TYR A 48 -2.97 -17.33 -2.07
C TYR A 48 -2.19 -17.82 -0.85
N ASP A 49 -0.87 -17.94 -1.00
CA ASP A 49 0.02 -18.45 0.07
C ASP A 49 0.64 -17.34 0.92
N MET A 50 0.34 -16.07 0.64
CA MET A 50 0.89 -14.92 1.39
C MET A 50 -0.23 -14.22 2.16
N LYS A 51 -0.87 -14.98 3.04
CA LYS A 51 -1.94 -14.45 3.89
C LYS A 51 -1.38 -13.42 4.86
N GLY A 52 -2.14 -12.36 5.07
CA GLY A 52 -1.73 -11.28 5.94
C GLY A 52 -1.09 -10.11 5.21
N ILE A 53 -0.65 -10.31 3.97
CA ILE A 53 -0.19 -9.21 3.12
C ILE A 53 -1.33 -8.86 2.18
N ASN A 54 -1.88 -7.67 2.36
CA ASN A 54 -3.02 -7.20 1.59
C ASN A 54 -2.58 -6.43 0.37
N ARG A 55 -3.44 -6.35 -0.62
CA ARG A 55 -3.17 -5.62 -1.85
C ARG A 55 -4.37 -4.79 -2.30
N VAL A 56 -4.08 -3.68 -2.94
CA VAL A 56 -5.07 -2.93 -3.70
C VAL A 56 -4.45 -2.51 -5.03
N HIS A 57 -5.24 -2.54 -6.08
CA HIS A 57 -4.81 -2.08 -7.39
C HIS A 57 -5.02 -0.58 -7.52
N ILE A 58 -4.06 0.11 -8.13
CA ILE A 58 -4.15 1.52 -8.48
C ILE A 58 -3.73 1.60 -9.94
N GLY A 59 -4.71 1.45 -10.86
CA GLY A 59 -4.41 1.29 -12.28
C GLY A 59 -3.63 0.01 -12.52
N HIS A 60 -2.48 0.12 -13.19
CA HIS A 60 -1.60 -1.01 -13.44
C HIS A 60 -0.61 -1.27 -12.31
N PHE A 61 -0.70 -0.51 -11.23
CA PHE A 61 0.17 -0.64 -10.08
C PHE A 61 -0.55 -1.34 -8.93
N VAL A 62 0.25 -1.87 -8.02
CA VAL A 62 -0.27 -2.57 -6.83
C VAL A 62 0.40 -1.99 -5.59
N LEU A 63 -0.42 -1.65 -4.62
CA LEU A 63 0.03 -1.22 -3.30
C LEU A 63 -0.17 -2.39 -2.33
N THR A 64 0.88 -2.76 -1.61
CA THR A 64 0.82 -3.84 -0.62
C THR A 64 1.00 -3.30 0.78
N PHE A 65 0.32 -3.91 1.73
CA PHE A 65 0.34 -3.44 3.11
C PHE A 65 -0.11 -4.55 4.05
N THR A 66 0.20 -4.38 5.33
CA THR A 66 -0.26 -5.26 6.41
C THR A 66 -1.04 -4.45 7.41
N ILE A 67 -1.95 -5.11 8.13
CA ILE A 67 -2.76 -4.46 9.16
C ILE A 67 -2.57 -5.21 10.48
N ASP A 68 -2.13 -4.48 11.49
CA ASP A 68 -2.05 -4.96 12.86
C ASP A 68 -3.24 -4.41 13.61
N PHE A 69 -4.27 -5.24 13.79
CA PHE A 69 -5.51 -4.82 14.44
C PHE A 69 -5.33 -4.63 15.96
N VAL A 70 -4.38 -5.32 16.55
CA VAL A 70 -4.13 -5.22 17.98
C VAL A 70 -3.49 -3.88 18.32
N ASN A 71 -2.44 -3.51 17.60
CA ASN A 71 -1.71 -2.27 17.84
C ASN A 71 -2.24 -1.11 17.00
N LYS A 72 -3.20 -1.36 16.13
CA LYS A 72 -3.82 -0.38 15.25
C LYS A 72 -2.78 0.33 14.36
N ILE A 73 -2.02 -0.47 13.64
CA ILE A 73 -0.97 0.01 12.73
C ILE A 73 -1.19 -0.59 11.35
N ILE A 74 -1.12 0.25 10.32
CA ILE A 74 -1.10 -0.20 8.93
C ILE A 74 0.30 0.10 8.40
N SER A 75 0.98 -0.96 7.96
CA SER A 75 2.34 -0.87 7.42
C SER A 75 2.28 -1.00 5.90
N PHE A 76 2.59 0.08 5.20
CA PHE A 76 2.67 0.07 3.75
C PHE A 76 4.04 -0.49 3.34
N GLU A 77 4.02 -1.58 2.57
CA GLU A 77 5.20 -2.39 2.30
C GLU A 77 5.84 -2.10 0.95
N ASP A 78 5.03 -2.08 -0.11
CA ASP A 78 5.56 -1.87 -1.46
C ASP A 78 4.51 -1.25 -2.38
N TYR A 79 5.00 -0.62 -3.44
CA TYR A 79 4.20 -0.06 -4.51
C TYR A 79 4.99 -0.24 -5.80
N ASP A 80 4.46 -1.01 -6.73
CA ASP A 80 5.14 -1.25 -8.00
C ASP A 80 4.13 -1.70 -9.05
N HIS A 81 4.62 -1.78 -10.29
CA HIS A 81 3.83 -2.29 -11.39
C HIS A 81 3.38 -3.72 -11.09
N HIS A 82 2.18 -4.06 -11.56
CA HIS A 82 1.58 -5.37 -11.35
C HIS A 82 2.55 -6.52 -11.69
N ASP A 83 3.24 -6.42 -12.82
CA ASP A 83 4.15 -7.48 -13.27
C ASP A 83 5.33 -7.72 -12.33
N LYS A 84 5.76 -6.68 -11.61
CA LYS A 84 6.88 -6.81 -10.66
C LYS A 84 6.44 -7.35 -9.32
N ILE A 85 5.24 -7.00 -8.89
CA ILE A 85 4.70 -7.45 -7.59
C ILE A 85 4.40 -8.95 -7.63
N TYR A 86 3.88 -9.45 -8.75
CA TYR A 86 3.44 -10.84 -8.89
C TYR A 86 4.47 -11.78 -9.52
N LYS A 87 5.70 -11.40 -9.51
CA LYS A 87 6.76 -12.26 -10.03
C LYS A 87 6.88 -13.57 -9.28
#